data_949a6f62985bbe304a91b2fb4a1fd77a
#
_entry.id   949a6f62985bbe304a91b2fb4a1fd77a
#
_cell.length_a   1.000
_cell.length_b   1.000
_cell.length_c   1.000
_cell.angle_alpha   90.00
_cell.angle_beta   90.00
_cell.angle_gamma   90.00
#
_symmetry.space_group_name_H-M   'P 1'
#
loop_
_entity.id
_entity.type
_entity.pdbx_description
1 polymer ?
#
loop_
_entity_poly.entity_id
_entity_poly.type
_entity_poly.pdbx_seq_one_letter_code
_entity_poly.pdbx_strand_id
1 'polypeptide(L)'
;MGPISKIYFLNNPYPNGHKIVTFNWSGRIDEYGFIWFDFHLKTENYYANDDENDEEEDEDLPDWNSKIVWGNYHTCTLSSNYWGEQRGIRINNLDEKLDFDTIIKNDLFSNDLPSEHHFDDDDLAFSIYLLGHDSCAGHQISFSKKDNNRYDITWTGKIALTYAGDDEFSHDFKAEIFNVEFEGFHYPKTWSPEKATEMFRARLANFEEYEFVDLNPKSNKREYKLDKLKQ
;
A
#
# COMPACT_ATOMS: atom_id res chain seq x y z
N MET A 1 -21.89 13.78 2.58
CA MET A 1 -20.56 13.21 2.91
C MET A 1 -20.27 12.13 1.90
N GLY A 2 -19.05 12.05 1.37
CA GLY A 2 -18.62 10.95 0.51
C GLY A 2 -18.44 9.65 1.30
N PRO A 3 -18.19 8.52 0.61
CA PRO A 3 -17.91 7.24 1.26
C PRO A 3 -16.63 7.35 2.11
N ILE A 4 -16.61 6.60 3.22
CA ILE A 4 -15.47 6.56 4.15
C ILE A 4 -14.59 5.38 3.75
N SER A 5 -13.29 5.63 3.58
CA SER A 5 -12.31 4.58 3.31
C SER A 5 -12.12 3.68 4.51
N LYS A 6 -12.21 2.37 4.30
CA LYS A 6 -12.11 1.35 5.36
C LYS A 6 -11.31 0.14 4.91
N ILE A 7 -10.73 -0.55 5.88
CA ILE A 7 -10.21 -1.91 5.72
C ILE A 7 -11.04 -2.88 6.57
N TYR A 8 -11.34 -4.03 6.01
CA TYR A 8 -12.10 -5.10 6.62
C TYR A 8 -11.20 -6.33 6.70
N PHE A 9 -11.17 -6.95 7.87
CA PHE A 9 -10.52 -8.23 8.09
C PHE A 9 -11.62 -9.27 8.26
N LEU A 10 -11.60 -10.30 7.42
CA LEU A 10 -12.70 -11.27 7.41
C LEU A 10 -12.71 -12.09 8.70
N ASN A 11 -13.90 -12.28 9.27
CA ASN A 11 -14.13 -13.06 10.49
C ASN A 11 -13.42 -12.56 11.74
N ASN A 12 -12.97 -11.30 11.77
CA ASN A 12 -12.47 -10.67 12.98
C ASN A 12 -13.64 -10.12 13.84
N PRO A 13 -13.40 -9.66 15.09
CA PRO A 13 -14.46 -9.14 15.96
C PRO A 13 -15.05 -7.78 15.53
N TYR A 14 -14.54 -7.14 14.46
CA TYR A 14 -14.96 -5.83 13.98
C TYR A 14 -15.62 -5.88 12.59
N PRO A 15 -16.88 -6.34 12.48
CA PRO A 15 -17.55 -6.58 11.18
C PRO A 15 -17.76 -5.29 10.36
N ASN A 16 -17.73 -4.12 11.01
CA ASN A 16 -17.90 -2.82 10.36
C ASN A 16 -16.60 -2.29 9.74
N GLY A 17 -15.49 -3.01 9.89
CA GLY A 17 -14.15 -2.64 9.44
C GLY A 17 -13.59 -1.40 10.14
N HIS A 18 -12.32 -1.11 9.87
CA HIS A 18 -11.59 -0.01 10.49
C HIS A 18 -11.42 1.13 9.49
N LYS A 19 -11.65 2.36 9.94
CA LYS A 19 -11.47 3.55 9.11
C LYS A 19 -10.00 3.74 8.80
N ILE A 20 -9.70 4.01 7.52
CA ILE A 20 -8.38 4.39 7.06
C ILE A 20 -8.19 5.88 7.31
N VAL A 21 -7.17 6.25 8.10
CA VAL A 21 -6.86 7.64 8.45
C VAL A 21 -5.69 8.20 7.64
N THR A 22 -4.85 7.32 7.11
CA THR A 22 -3.77 7.70 6.19
C THR A 22 -3.75 6.73 5.03
N PHE A 23 -3.67 7.25 3.82
CA PHE A 23 -3.41 6.47 2.63
C PHE A 23 -2.57 7.29 1.66
N ASN A 24 -1.46 6.71 1.21
CA ASN A 24 -0.59 7.27 0.19
C ASN A 24 -0.39 6.24 -0.92
N TRP A 25 -0.40 6.70 -2.15
CA TRP A 25 -0.08 5.93 -3.35
C TRP A 25 0.86 6.73 -4.23
N SER A 26 2.08 6.24 -4.37
CA SER A 26 3.12 6.86 -5.20
C SER A 26 3.77 5.84 -6.12
N GLY A 27 4.60 6.33 -7.03
CA GLY A 27 5.50 5.51 -7.80
C GLY A 27 6.95 5.82 -7.44
N ARG A 28 7.85 4.92 -7.79
CA ARG A 28 9.30 5.17 -7.77
C ARG A 28 9.97 4.44 -8.93
N ILE A 29 11.07 5.01 -9.40
CA ILE A 29 12.01 4.32 -10.28
C ILE A 29 13.25 3.94 -9.47
N ASP A 30 13.72 2.71 -9.62
CA ASP A 30 14.95 2.26 -8.96
C ASP A 30 16.20 2.49 -9.81
N GLU A 31 17.37 2.15 -9.28
CA GLU A 31 18.67 2.35 -9.94
C GLU A 31 18.83 1.52 -11.23
N TYR A 32 18.04 0.46 -11.38
CA TYR A 32 18.03 -0.42 -12.56
C TYR A 32 17.01 0.03 -13.62
N GLY A 33 16.13 0.98 -13.28
CA GLY A 33 15.08 1.49 -14.17
C GLY A 33 13.77 0.71 -14.08
N PHE A 34 13.59 -0.13 -13.06
CA PHE A 34 12.29 -0.69 -12.76
C PHE A 34 11.41 0.35 -12.08
N ILE A 35 10.13 0.37 -12.47
CA ILE A 35 9.13 1.25 -11.89
C ILE A 35 8.23 0.42 -10.99
N TRP A 36 8.00 0.94 -9.79
CA TRP A 36 7.24 0.32 -8.72
C TRP A 36 6.10 1.22 -8.29
N PHE A 37 4.97 0.64 -7.87
CA PHE A 37 3.98 1.35 -7.07
C PHE A 37 4.22 1.05 -5.60
N ASP A 38 4.19 2.13 -4.81
CA ASP A 38 4.28 2.13 -3.37
C ASP A 38 2.93 2.53 -2.77
N PHE A 39 2.52 1.79 -1.74
CA PHE A 39 1.29 2.06 -1.00
C PHE A 39 1.60 2.11 0.49
N HIS A 40 0.95 3.02 1.17
CA HIS A 40 0.96 3.11 2.63
C HIS A 40 -0.45 3.35 3.13
N LEU A 41 -0.90 2.48 4.04
CA LEU A 41 -2.21 2.54 4.67
C LEU A 41 -2.03 2.49 6.19
N LYS A 42 -2.76 3.36 6.92
CA LYS A 42 -2.87 3.29 8.38
C LYS A 42 -4.33 3.47 8.80
N THR A 43 -4.78 2.66 9.76
CA THR A 43 -6.13 2.76 10.34
C THR A 43 -6.16 3.69 11.56
N GLU A 44 -7.37 4.09 11.95
CA GLU A 44 -7.65 4.54 13.32
C GLU A 44 -7.49 3.38 14.31
N ASN A 45 -7.60 3.69 15.61
CA ASN A 45 -7.57 2.65 16.65
C ASN A 45 -8.69 1.64 16.44
N TYR A 46 -8.44 0.37 16.69
CA TYR A 46 -9.41 -0.71 16.50
C TYR A 46 -10.68 -0.49 17.33
N TYR A 47 -10.54 0.06 18.52
CA TYR A 47 -11.62 0.35 19.47
C TYR A 47 -12.22 1.77 19.35
N ALA A 48 -11.90 2.51 18.29
CA ALA A 48 -12.38 3.91 18.15
C ALA A 48 -13.91 4.04 18.09
N ASN A 49 -14.61 2.94 17.77
CA ASN A 49 -16.07 2.88 17.66
C ASN A 49 -16.68 1.76 18.52
N ASP A 50 -15.95 1.25 19.50
CA ASP A 50 -16.50 0.26 20.42
C ASP A 50 -17.47 0.92 21.39
N ASP A 51 -18.67 0.37 21.51
CA ASP A 51 -19.62 0.76 22.54
C ASP A 51 -19.14 0.19 23.90
N GLU A 52 -19.20 0.99 24.97
CA GLU A 52 -18.74 0.65 26.34
C GLU A 52 -19.47 -0.56 26.97
N ASN A 53 -20.41 -1.20 26.24
CA ASN A 53 -21.23 -2.31 26.71
C ASN A 53 -20.81 -3.66 26.09
N ASP A 54 -19.54 -3.87 25.77
CA ASP A 54 -19.10 -5.16 25.29
C ASP A 54 -19.20 -6.22 26.39
N GLU A 55 -19.93 -7.31 26.10
CA GLU A 55 -20.05 -8.48 26.95
C GLU A 55 -18.65 -9.07 27.22
N GLU A 56 -18.44 -9.70 28.38
CA GLU A 56 -17.19 -10.37 28.73
C GLU A 56 -16.82 -11.35 27.62
N GLU A 57 -15.64 -11.18 27.03
CA GLU A 57 -15.14 -12.12 26.00
C GLU A 57 -14.83 -13.48 26.65
N ASP A 58 -15.07 -14.53 25.87
CA ASP A 58 -14.64 -15.88 26.21
C ASP A 58 -13.10 -15.94 26.14
N GLU A 59 -12.45 -16.29 27.26
CA GLU A 59 -10.98 -16.32 27.38
C GLU A 59 -10.31 -17.35 26.44
N ASP A 60 -11.08 -18.26 25.84
CA ASP A 60 -10.60 -19.32 24.97
C ASP A 60 -10.69 -19.00 23.46
N LEU A 61 -10.96 -17.74 23.08
CA LEU A 61 -11.02 -17.36 21.68
C LEU A 61 -9.62 -17.29 21.02
N PRO A 62 -9.49 -17.73 19.76
CA PRO A 62 -8.27 -17.51 18.98
C PRO A 62 -7.94 -16.01 18.87
N ASP A 63 -6.66 -15.66 18.79
CA ASP A 63 -6.17 -14.27 18.73
C ASP A 63 -6.90 -13.44 17.66
N TRP A 64 -7.16 -14.03 16.49
CA TRP A 64 -7.90 -13.38 15.42
C TRP A 64 -9.33 -12.97 15.79
N ASN A 65 -9.96 -13.66 16.69
CA ASN A 65 -11.36 -13.46 17.08
C ASN A 65 -11.52 -12.69 18.40
N SER A 66 -10.42 -12.46 19.14
CA SER A 66 -10.45 -11.81 20.45
C SER A 66 -10.27 -10.29 20.37
N LYS A 67 -11.29 -9.50 20.77
CA LYS A 67 -11.19 -8.06 20.88
C LYS A 67 -10.08 -7.60 21.83
N ILE A 68 -9.84 -8.34 22.91
CA ILE A 68 -8.78 -8.05 23.89
C ILE A 68 -7.42 -8.09 23.19
N VAL A 69 -7.18 -9.10 22.35
CA VAL A 69 -5.93 -9.23 21.58
C VAL A 69 -5.79 -8.05 20.61
N TRP A 70 -6.82 -7.77 19.81
CA TRP A 70 -6.80 -6.64 18.88
C TRP A 70 -6.56 -5.30 19.60
N GLY A 71 -7.20 -5.08 20.74
CA GLY A 71 -7.05 -3.88 21.55
C GLY A 71 -5.61 -3.60 22.01
N ASN A 72 -4.81 -4.65 22.21
CA ASN A 72 -3.40 -4.51 22.59
C ASN A 72 -2.51 -3.91 21.49
N TYR A 73 -2.90 -4.01 20.21
CA TYR A 73 -2.09 -3.57 19.06
C TYR A 73 -2.55 -2.26 18.44
N HIS A 74 -3.68 -1.76 18.81
CA HIS A 74 -4.23 -0.44 18.53
C HIS A 74 -4.59 -0.15 17.06
N THR A 75 -3.70 -0.32 16.10
CA THR A 75 -3.89 0.13 14.70
C THR A 75 -3.23 -0.82 13.73
N CYS A 76 -3.81 -0.95 12.51
CA CYS A 76 -3.12 -1.56 11.38
C CYS A 76 -2.26 -0.53 10.63
N THR A 77 -1.05 -0.93 10.27
CA THR A 77 -0.22 -0.27 9.26
C THR A 77 0.17 -1.30 8.21
N LEU A 78 -0.14 -1.03 6.94
CA LEU A 78 0.18 -1.87 5.79
C LEU A 78 0.94 -1.00 4.77
N SER A 79 2.18 -1.38 4.44
CA SER A 79 3.05 -0.49 3.66
C SER A 79 4.14 -1.23 2.90
N SER A 80 4.57 -0.66 1.76
CA SER A 80 5.72 -1.10 0.99
C SER A 80 7.04 -0.43 1.38
N ASN A 81 7.00 0.67 2.16
CA ASN A 81 8.18 1.51 2.38
C ASN A 81 8.26 2.22 3.74
N TYR A 82 7.34 1.96 4.66
CA TYR A 82 7.26 2.69 5.93
C TYR A 82 8.45 2.41 6.86
N TRP A 83 8.94 1.18 6.90
CA TRP A 83 10.05 0.77 7.76
C TRP A 83 11.44 0.90 7.11
N GLY A 84 11.54 1.66 6.01
CA GLY A 84 12.80 1.88 5.29
C GLY A 84 13.11 0.86 4.20
N GLU A 85 12.24 -0.11 4.02
CA GLU A 85 12.29 -1.11 2.97
C GLU A 85 11.83 -0.51 1.64
N GLN A 86 12.31 -1.07 0.54
CA GLN A 86 11.89 -0.69 -0.80
C GLN A 86 11.18 -1.86 -1.47
N ARG A 87 9.99 -2.18 -0.94
CA ARG A 87 9.09 -3.22 -1.45
C ARG A 87 8.09 -2.61 -2.44
N GLY A 88 6.95 -3.22 -2.65
CA GLY A 88 5.88 -2.73 -3.52
C GLY A 88 5.65 -3.59 -4.75
N ILE A 89 4.81 -3.12 -5.66
CA ILE A 89 4.48 -3.86 -6.87
C ILE A 89 5.24 -3.29 -8.06
N ARG A 90 6.09 -4.10 -8.68
CA ARG A 90 6.75 -3.73 -9.93
C ARG A 90 5.72 -3.70 -11.06
N ILE A 91 5.66 -2.57 -11.77
CA ILE A 91 4.63 -2.30 -12.78
C ILE A 91 5.17 -2.19 -14.20
N ASN A 92 6.49 -2.33 -14.41
CA ASN A 92 7.08 -2.36 -15.75
C ASN A 92 8.01 -3.56 -15.96
N ASN A 93 8.27 -3.84 -17.23
CA ASN A 93 9.46 -4.56 -17.70
C ASN A 93 10.43 -3.53 -18.31
N LEU A 94 11.64 -3.97 -18.68
CA LEU A 94 12.64 -3.07 -19.26
C LEU A 94 12.56 -2.99 -20.80
N ASP A 95 11.75 -3.84 -21.43
CA ASP A 95 11.66 -4.00 -22.88
C ASP A 95 10.68 -2.99 -23.49
N GLU A 96 9.68 -2.55 -22.73
CA GLU A 96 8.62 -1.65 -23.18
C GLU A 96 8.50 -0.42 -22.27
N LYS A 97 8.06 0.68 -22.86
CA LYS A 97 7.72 1.87 -22.09
C LYS A 97 6.39 1.70 -21.36
N LEU A 98 6.38 2.08 -20.10
CA LEU A 98 5.19 2.06 -19.25
C LEU A 98 4.22 3.17 -19.68
N ASP A 99 2.98 2.80 -19.95
CA ASP A 99 1.84 3.72 -20.03
C ASP A 99 1.02 3.62 -18.73
N PHE A 100 1.08 4.68 -17.93
CA PHE A 100 0.39 4.75 -16.63
C PHE A 100 -1.13 4.52 -16.76
N ASP A 101 -1.77 5.17 -17.75
CA ASP A 101 -3.22 5.04 -17.94
C ASP A 101 -3.63 3.62 -18.41
N THR A 102 -2.72 2.88 -19.01
CA THR A 102 -2.94 1.47 -19.35
C THR A 102 -2.78 0.56 -18.14
N ILE A 103 -1.76 0.79 -17.32
CA ILE A 103 -1.50 -0.03 -16.12
C ILE A 103 -2.67 0.06 -15.13
N ILE A 104 -3.18 1.25 -14.85
CA ILE A 104 -4.28 1.43 -13.89
C ILE A 104 -5.65 0.95 -14.37
N LYS A 105 -5.80 0.52 -15.65
CA LYS A 105 -7.01 -0.14 -16.17
C LYS A 105 -7.05 -1.63 -15.86
N ASN A 106 -5.93 -2.19 -15.44
CA ASN A 106 -5.80 -3.59 -15.11
C ASN A 106 -5.60 -3.75 -13.62
N ASP A 107 -6.00 -4.90 -13.09
CA ASP A 107 -5.68 -5.25 -11.71
C ASP A 107 -4.17 -5.52 -11.60
N LEU A 108 -3.58 -5.05 -10.50
CA LEU A 108 -2.22 -5.36 -10.14
C LEU A 108 -2.21 -6.55 -9.18
N PHE A 109 -1.25 -7.43 -9.36
CA PHE A 109 -1.05 -8.59 -8.50
C PHE A 109 0.37 -8.60 -7.96
N SER A 110 0.52 -8.89 -6.67
CA SER A 110 1.78 -9.38 -6.13
C SER A 110 1.81 -10.90 -6.31
N ASN A 111 2.87 -11.42 -6.90
CA ASN A 111 3.04 -12.87 -7.03
C ASN A 111 3.97 -13.38 -5.93
N ASP A 112 3.71 -12.94 -4.70
CA ASP A 112 4.55 -13.14 -3.52
C ASP A 112 3.91 -14.11 -2.50
N LEU A 113 2.75 -14.71 -2.80
CA LEU A 113 2.16 -15.71 -1.92
C LEU A 113 3.06 -16.95 -1.88
N PRO A 114 3.64 -17.27 -0.72
CA PRO A 114 4.56 -18.39 -0.59
C PRO A 114 3.88 -19.73 -0.91
N SER A 115 4.59 -20.61 -1.58
CA SER A 115 4.14 -21.98 -1.86
C SER A 115 4.50 -22.96 -0.74
N GLU A 116 5.37 -22.57 0.19
CA GLU A 116 5.89 -23.34 1.31
C GLU A 116 5.69 -22.57 2.62
N HIS A 117 5.72 -23.26 3.76
CA HIS A 117 5.54 -22.66 5.09
C HIS A 117 6.72 -21.79 5.56
N HIS A 118 7.85 -21.81 4.86
CA HIS A 118 9.00 -20.96 5.15
C HIS A 118 9.22 -19.98 4.00
N PHE A 119 9.18 -18.72 4.30
CA PHE A 119 9.42 -17.63 3.35
C PHE A 119 10.30 -16.57 4.02
N ASP A 120 10.96 -15.77 3.21
CA ASP A 120 11.67 -14.59 3.67
C ASP A 120 10.72 -13.38 3.56
N ASP A 121 10.56 -12.63 4.64
CA ASP A 121 9.75 -11.42 4.63
C ASP A 121 10.22 -10.41 3.56
N ASP A 122 11.50 -10.46 3.18
CA ASP A 122 12.06 -9.60 2.14
C ASP A 122 11.51 -9.93 0.73
N ASP A 123 10.94 -11.11 0.52
CA ASP A 123 10.29 -11.50 -0.73
C ASP A 123 8.85 -10.97 -0.86
N LEU A 124 8.26 -10.47 0.23
CA LEU A 124 6.89 -9.96 0.25
C LEU A 124 6.82 -8.51 -0.26
N ALA A 125 5.77 -8.19 -1.02
CA ALA A 125 5.57 -6.86 -1.59
C ALA A 125 5.25 -5.78 -0.54
N PHE A 126 4.72 -6.19 0.61
CA PHE A 126 4.32 -5.28 1.69
C PHE A 126 4.67 -5.87 3.05
N SER A 127 4.89 -4.98 4.01
CA SER A 127 4.97 -5.30 5.43
C SER A 127 3.67 -4.87 6.11
N ILE A 128 3.25 -5.63 7.11
CA ILE A 128 2.06 -5.32 7.91
C ILE A 128 2.41 -5.31 9.40
N TYR A 129 1.85 -4.34 10.13
CA TYR A 129 1.71 -4.39 11.57
C TYR A 129 0.21 -4.47 11.87
N LEU A 130 -0.24 -5.58 12.44
CA LEU A 130 -1.65 -5.87 12.71
C LEU A 130 -1.87 -6.32 14.15
N LEU A 131 -1.60 -7.58 14.46
CA LEU A 131 -1.55 -8.16 15.81
C LEU A 131 -0.09 -8.43 16.22
N GLY A 132 0.81 -7.60 15.74
CA GLY A 132 2.25 -7.65 15.84
C GLY A 132 2.88 -7.35 14.48
N HIS A 133 4.13 -7.75 14.29
CA HIS A 133 4.79 -7.76 12.99
C HIS A 133 4.39 -9.06 12.27
N ASP A 134 3.22 -9.02 11.67
CA ASP A 134 2.67 -10.13 10.91
C ASP A 134 3.11 -10.06 9.45
N SER A 135 2.79 -11.07 8.64
CA SER A 135 3.13 -11.11 7.23
C SER A 135 1.87 -11.01 6.35
N CYS A 136 2.01 -10.40 5.18
CA CYS A 136 0.91 -10.30 4.22
C CYS A 136 1.41 -10.52 2.79
N ALA A 137 0.59 -11.20 1.98
CA ALA A 137 0.95 -11.62 0.62
C ALA A 137 -0.29 -11.76 -0.28
N GLY A 138 -0.07 -12.10 -1.55
CA GLY A 138 -1.14 -12.42 -2.50
C GLY A 138 -2.05 -11.22 -2.77
N HIS A 139 -1.47 -10.04 -2.88
CA HIS A 139 -2.23 -8.81 -3.05
C HIS A 139 -2.82 -8.68 -4.44
N GLN A 140 -4.07 -8.19 -4.50
CA GLN A 140 -4.73 -7.72 -5.72
C GLN A 140 -5.20 -6.28 -5.50
N ILE A 141 -4.83 -5.38 -6.40
CA ILE A 141 -5.18 -3.96 -6.33
C ILE A 141 -5.86 -3.53 -7.62
N SER A 142 -7.09 -3.06 -7.51
CA SER A 142 -7.93 -2.60 -8.62
C SER A 142 -8.19 -1.11 -8.49
N PHE A 143 -8.16 -0.40 -9.62
CA PHE A 143 -8.38 1.05 -9.68
C PHE A 143 -9.66 1.39 -10.43
N SER A 144 -10.42 2.34 -9.92
CA SER A 144 -11.55 2.95 -10.62
C SER A 144 -11.30 4.44 -10.77
N LYS A 145 -10.95 4.88 -12.00
CA LYS A 145 -10.68 6.29 -12.31
C LYS A 145 -11.95 7.12 -12.15
N LYS A 146 -11.83 8.24 -11.46
CA LYS A 146 -12.85 9.28 -11.31
C LYS A 146 -12.46 10.53 -12.10
N ASP A 147 -13.27 11.58 -11.98
CA ASP A 147 -12.93 12.89 -12.52
C ASP A 147 -11.72 13.50 -11.78
N ASN A 148 -11.04 14.43 -12.44
CA ASN A 148 -9.93 15.21 -11.86
C ASN A 148 -8.74 14.36 -11.38
N ASN A 149 -8.39 13.28 -12.09
CA ASN A 149 -7.27 12.38 -11.73
C ASN A 149 -7.40 11.80 -10.31
N ARG A 150 -8.63 11.58 -9.86
CA ARG A 150 -8.95 10.86 -8.64
C ARG A 150 -9.26 9.40 -8.94
N TYR A 151 -9.06 8.57 -7.94
CA TYR A 151 -9.25 7.12 -8.04
C TYR A 151 -9.94 6.59 -6.80
N ASP A 152 -10.80 5.59 -7.00
CA ASP A 152 -11.17 4.67 -5.95
C ASP A 152 -10.31 3.41 -6.12
N ILE A 153 -9.84 2.85 -5.01
CA ILE A 153 -8.99 1.66 -4.99
C ILE A 153 -9.65 0.58 -4.15
N THR A 154 -9.68 -0.63 -4.68
CA THR A 154 -9.98 -1.85 -3.91
C THR A 154 -8.69 -2.64 -3.79
N TRP A 155 -8.30 -2.97 -2.56
CA TRP A 155 -7.08 -3.73 -2.27
C TRP A 155 -7.41 -4.93 -1.40
N THR A 156 -7.11 -6.13 -1.88
CA THR A 156 -7.28 -7.38 -1.14
C THR A 156 -5.94 -8.08 -0.99
N GLY A 157 -5.85 -8.97 -0.02
CA GLY A 157 -4.67 -9.81 0.22
C GLY A 157 -4.91 -10.77 1.37
N LYS A 158 -3.90 -11.52 1.70
CA LYS A 158 -3.90 -12.54 2.75
C LYS A 158 -2.91 -12.20 3.86
N ILE A 159 -3.20 -12.67 5.05
CA ILE A 159 -2.41 -12.41 6.27
C ILE A 159 -2.07 -13.75 6.94
N ALA A 160 -0.84 -13.86 7.40
CA ALA A 160 -0.35 -14.88 8.31
C ALA A 160 0.00 -14.21 9.65
N LEU A 161 -0.42 -14.78 10.76
CA LEU A 161 -0.12 -14.27 12.11
C LEU A 161 1.28 -14.72 12.55
N THR A 162 2.30 -14.33 11.79
CA THR A 162 3.69 -14.79 12.00
C THR A 162 4.26 -14.36 13.33
N TYR A 163 3.81 -13.24 13.89
CA TYR A 163 4.19 -12.82 15.24
C TYR A 163 3.68 -13.80 16.32
N ALA A 164 2.53 -14.44 16.10
CA ALA A 164 1.99 -15.50 16.95
C ALA A 164 2.55 -16.89 16.61
N GLY A 165 3.40 -17.01 15.59
CA GLY A 165 4.01 -18.26 15.14
C GLY A 165 3.16 -19.07 14.15
N ASP A 166 2.19 -18.42 13.49
CA ASP A 166 1.38 -19.02 12.41
C ASP A 166 1.82 -18.45 11.06
N ASP A 167 2.49 -19.28 10.25
CA ASP A 167 3.01 -18.92 8.93
C ASP A 167 1.99 -19.19 7.81
N GLU A 168 0.75 -19.61 8.11
CA GLU A 168 -0.27 -19.88 7.13
C GLU A 168 -1.05 -18.59 6.76
N PHE A 169 -1.08 -18.24 5.47
CA PHE A 169 -1.85 -17.09 4.96
C PHE A 169 -3.34 -17.42 4.88
N SER A 170 -3.95 -17.66 6.04
CA SER A 170 -5.33 -18.13 6.21
C SER A 170 -6.36 -17.03 6.39
N HIS A 171 -5.92 -15.81 6.72
CA HIS A 171 -6.81 -14.68 6.94
C HIS A 171 -6.85 -13.75 5.73
N ASP A 172 -8.03 -13.27 5.38
CA ASP A 172 -8.23 -12.36 4.24
C ASP A 172 -8.54 -10.95 4.73
N PHE A 173 -8.06 -9.95 3.97
CA PHE A 173 -8.48 -8.57 4.15
C PHE A 173 -8.99 -7.96 2.85
N LYS A 174 -9.83 -6.92 2.98
CA LYS A 174 -10.27 -6.05 1.89
C LYS A 174 -10.24 -4.60 2.35
N ALA A 175 -9.51 -3.74 1.64
CA ALA A 175 -9.55 -2.29 1.81
C ALA A 175 -10.32 -1.64 0.66
N GLU A 176 -11.21 -0.70 1.00
CA GLU A 176 -11.92 0.17 0.07
C GLU A 176 -11.48 1.61 0.35
N ILE A 177 -10.80 2.20 -0.63
CA ILE A 177 -10.15 3.50 -0.50
C ILE A 177 -10.77 4.42 -1.55
N PHE A 178 -11.29 5.56 -1.14
CA PHE A 178 -12.06 6.43 -2.00
C PHE A 178 -11.38 7.78 -2.24
N ASN A 179 -11.50 8.27 -3.48
CA ASN A 179 -11.16 9.62 -3.88
C ASN A 179 -9.71 10.00 -3.59
N VAL A 180 -8.76 9.13 -3.94
CA VAL A 180 -7.31 9.35 -3.74
C VAL A 180 -6.65 9.88 -5.01
N GLU A 181 -5.51 10.55 -4.84
CA GLU A 181 -4.64 11.00 -5.93
C GLU A 181 -3.40 10.10 -5.99
N PHE A 182 -2.86 9.94 -7.20
CA PHE A 182 -1.52 9.44 -7.38
C PHE A 182 -0.52 10.55 -7.07
N GLU A 183 0.43 10.28 -6.16
CA GLU A 183 1.37 11.31 -5.65
C GLU A 183 2.57 11.58 -6.57
N GLY A 184 2.63 10.92 -7.74
CA GLY A 184 3.75 11.05 -8.67
C GLY A 184 4.85 10.02 -8.44
N PHE A 185 5.91 10.12 -9.26
CA PHE A 185 7.04 9.19 -9.21
C PHE A 185 8.25 9.81 -8.53
N HIS A 186 8.80 9.09 -7.56
CA HIS A 186 10.06 9.39 -6.92
C HIS A 186 11.23 8.73 -7.68
N TYR A 187 12.45 9.21 -7.43
CA TYR A 187 13.67 8.65 -8.00
C TYR A 187 14.81 8.65 -6.96
N PRO A 188 15.88 7.85 -7.15
CA PRO A 188 16.99 7.78 -6.22
C PRO A 188 17.60 9.16 -5.93
N LYS A 189 17.76 9.50 -4.65
CA LYS A 189 18.34 10.79 -4.21
C LYS A 189 19.77 11.02 -4.69
N THR A 190 20.44 9.95 -5.14
CA THR A 190 21.80 9.99 -5.73
C THR A 190 21.81 10.49 -7.16
N TRP A 191 20.65 10.53 -7.84
CA TRP A 191 20.56 10.98 -9.22
C TRP A 191 20.44 12.51 -9.32
N SER A 192 21.10 13.07 -10.37
CA SER A 192 20.80 14.44 -10.76
C SER A 192 19.44 14.51 -11.48
N PRO A 193 18.82 15.71 -11.55
CA PRO A 193 17.58 15.90 -12.33
C PRO A 193 17.72 15.49 -13.80
N GLU A 194 18.90 15.70 -14.41
CA GLU A 194 19.17 15.32 -15.80
C GLU A 194 19.16 13.79 -15.94
N LYS A 195 19.79 13.07 -15.00
CA LYS A 195 19.77 11.60 -14.97
C LYS A 195 18.36 11.05 -14.77
N ALA A 196 17.59 11.64 -13.85
CA ALA A 196 16.19 11.27 -13.64
C ALA A 196 15.36 11.50 -14.90
N THR A 197 15.54 12.66 -15.58
CA THR A 197 14.87 12.96 -16.85
C THR A 197 15.18 11.91 -17.92
N GLU A 198 16.45 11.54 -18.10
CA GLU A 198 16.88 10.53 -19.05
C GLU A 198 16.19 9.19 -18.78
N MET A 199 16.20 8.76 -17.53
CA MET A 199 15.65 7.47 -17.11
C MET A 199 14.12 7.43 -17.26
N PHE A 200 13.39 8.46 -16.81
CA PHE A 200 11.94 8.50 -16.98
C PHE A 200 11.52 8.59 -18.45
N ARG A 201 12.23 9.37 -19.27
CA ARG A 201 11.97 9.42 -20.71
C ARG A 201 12.21 8.07 -21.41
N ALA A 202 13.16 7.30 -20.92
CA ALA A 202 13.41 5.94 -21.45
C ALA A 202 12.33 4.95 -21.01
N ARG A 203 11.66 5.16 -19.88
CA ARG A 203 10.76 4.18 -19.27
C ARG A 203 9.27 4.53 -19.38
N LEU A 204 8.89 5.82 -19.49
CA LEU A 204 7.50 6.24 -19.62
C LEU A 204 7.14 6.49 -21.09
N ALA A 205 5.98 5.99 -21.51
CA ALA A 205 5.49 6.17 -22.87
C ALA A 205 5.16 7.63 -23.17
N ASN A 206 4.48 8.30 -22.22
CA ASN A 206 3.95 9.65 -22.36
C ASN A 206 4.68 10.62 -21.42
N PHE A 207 6.03 10.62 -21.44
CA PHE A 207 6.85 11.42 -20.54
C PHE A 207 6.49 12.91 -20.59
N GLU A 208 6.07 13.43 -21.76
CA GLU A 208 5.70 14.85 -21.94
C GLU A 208 4.40 15.25 -21.21
N GLU A 209 3.66 14.29 -20.66
CA GLU A 209 2.50 14.52 -19.78
C GLU A 209 2.90 14.72 -18.31
N TYR A 210 4.19 14.79 -18.01
CA TYR A 210 4.73 14.91 -16.66
C TYR A 210 5.65 16.13 -16.53
N GLU A 211 5.74 16.63 -15.30
CA GLU A 211 6.68 17.68 -14.91
C GLU A 211 7.37 17.36 -13.59
N PHE A 212 8.58 17.88 -13.41
CA PHE A 212 9.27 17.78 -12.13
C PHE A 212 8.75 18.85 -11.16
N VAL A 213 8.24 18.40 -10.02
CA VAL A 213 7.75 19.26 -8.95
C VAL A 213 8.75 19.26 -7.80
N ASP A 214 9.16 20.45 -7.37
CA ASP A 214 10.05 20.61 -6.21
C ASP A 214 9.26 20.39 -4.90
N LEU A 215 9.60 19.34 -4.17
CA LEU A 215 8.97 19.01 -2.89
C LEU A 215 9.43 19.90 -1.74
N ASN A 216 10.58 20.58 -1.90
CA ASN A 216 11.16 21.38 -0.84
C ASN A 216 11.73 22.73 -1.34
N PRO A 217 10.89 23.59 -1.94
CA PRO A 217 11.33 24.81 -2.62
C PRO A 217 12.00 25.85 -1.70
N LYS A 218 11.85 25.69 -0.38
CA LYS A 218 12.46 26.57 0.64
C LYS A 218 13.78 26.03 1.20
N SER A 219 14.15 24.79 0.85
CA SER A 219 15.38 24.17 1.31
C SER A 219 16.52 24.33 0.33
N ASN A 220 17.75 24.40 0.85
CA ASN A 220 18.96 24.31 0.04
C ASN A 220 19.19 22.88 -0.50
N LYS A 221 18.53 21.87 0.12
CA LYS A 221 18.50 20.50 -0.36
C LYS A 221 17.22 20.29 -1.16
N ARG A 222 17.31 20.52 -2.47
CA ARG A 222 16.19 20.32 -3.39
C ARG A 222 15.86 18.85 -3.50
N GLU A 223 14.57 18.55 -3.50
CA GLU A 223 14.04 17.22 -3.71
C GLU A 223 12.89 17.32 -4.70
N TYR A 224 12.91 16.52 -5.76
CA TYR A 224 11.92 16.57 -6.82
C TYR A 224 11.24 15.23 -6.97
N LYS A 225 9.97 15.27 -7.41
CA LYS A 225 9.23 14.11 -7.93
C LYS A 225 8.76 14.42 -9.35
N LEU A 226 8.47 13.40 -10.12
CA LEU A 226 7.84 13.52 -11.43
C LEU A 226 6.32 13.39 -11.25
N ASP A 227 5.56 14.44 -11.48
CA ASP A 227 4.11 14.47 -11.31
C ASP A 227 3.40 14.59 -12.65
N LYS A 228 2.19 14.02 -12.76
CA LYS A 228 1.38 14.14 -13.97
C LYS A 228 0.80 15.54 -14.07
N LEU A 229 0.91 16.15 -15.25
CA LEU A 229 0.33 17.47 -15.52
C LEU A 229 -1.18 17.43 -15.24
N LYS A 230 -1.66 18.42 -14.48
CA LYS A 230 -3.10 18.59 -14.22
C LYS A 230 -3.76 19.09 -15.50
N GLN A 231 -4.61 18.28 -16.07
CA GLN A 231 -5.46 18.66 -17.21
C GLN A 231 -6.63 19.52 -16.76
#